data_b756245f4dc3a6c92aa212cbb64f998c
#
_entry.id   b756245f4dc3a6c92aa212cbb64f998c
#
_cell.length_a   1.000
_cell.length_b   1.000
_cell.length_c   1.000
_cell.angle_alpha   90.00
_cell.angle_beta   90.00
_cell.angle_gamma   90.00
#
_symmetry.space_group_name_H-M   'P 1'
#
loop_
_entity.id
_entity.type
_entity.pdbx_description
1 polymer ?
#
loop_
_entity_poly.entity_id
_entity_poly.type
_entity_poly.pdbx_seq_one_letter_code
_entity_poly.pdbx_strand_id
1 'polypeptide(L)'
;MIPTFKAIIAGAGPAGLTAAYELSKQGAPVVVLEADPEYVGGISRTVQYKGFRFDIGGHRFFSKSREVEDLWTEIAGPDLLNRPRSSRIYYRGQFYTYPLKPFEALSKLGIFESTRCMASFARARLNPTPNPKTFQDWVVNQFGERLFQIFFKTYTEKVWGMKCTEISADWAAQRIKGLSLGSAIKHALLPQRKPKDRTQVVKTLIDTFRYPRLGPGMMWEACTEKIRKLGGQVLMGRTVTGCRFDSARNAWIVTTRDA
;
A
#
# COMPACT_ATOMS: atom_id res chain seq x y z
N MET A 1 16.51 -37.99 -10.18
CA MET A 1 17.55 -37.01 -9.80
C MET A 1 16.82 -35.80 -9.21
N ILE A 2 17.19 -35.32 -8.02
CA ILE A 2 16.60 -34.13 -7.40
C ILE A 2 17.17 -32.91 -8.15
N PRO A 3 16.34 -32.03 -8.71
CA PRO A 3 16.86 -30.84 -9.41
C PRO A 3 17.57 -29.90 -8.42
N THR A 4 18.71 -29.38 -8.83
CA THR A 4 19.51 -28.47 -8.01
C THR A 4 19.41 -27.06 -8.54
N PHE A 5 19.06 -26.12 -7.67
CA PHE A 5 18.98 -24.70 -7.96
C PHE A 5 19.93 -23.92 -7.05
N LYS A 6 20.42 -22.77 -7.51
CA LYS A 6 21.18 -21.85 -6.67
C LYS A 6 20.29 -21.18 -5.61
N ALA A 7 19.03 -20.93 -5.97
CA ALA A 7 18.04 -20.39 -5.05
C ALA A 7 16.68 -21.02 -5.28
N ILE A 8 16.00 -21.37 -4.17
CA ILE A 8 14.60 -21.78 -4.13
C ILE A 8 13.84 -20.70 -3.39
N ILE A 9 12.81 -20.15 -4.00
CA ILE A 9 12.05 -19.02 -3.49
C ILE A 9 10.62 -19.48 -3.18
N ALA A 10 10.18 -19.33 -1.95
CA ALA A 10 8.83 -19.66 -1.52
C ALA A 10 7.91 -18.46 -1.70
N GLY A 11 6.93 -18.59 -2.60
CA GLY A 11 5.91 -17.60 -2.93
C GLY A 11 6.25 -16.70 -4.13
N ALA A 12 5.32 -16.63 -5.09
CA ALA A 12 5.37 -15.74 -6.25
C ALA A 12 4.69 -14.38 -5.96
N GLY A 13 4.82 -13.85 -4.75
CA GLY A 13 4.46 -12.49 -4.41
C GLY A 13 5.51 -11.48 -4.91
N PRO A 14 5.29 -10.15 -4.70
CA PRO A 14 6.22 -9.10 -5.13
C PRO A 14 7.67 -9.33 -4.73
N ALA A 15 7.90 -9.71 -3.46
CA ALA A 15 9.26 -9.95 -2.94
C ALA A 15 9.93 -11.15 -3.64
N GLY A 16 9.22 -12.29 -3.74
CA GLY A 16 9.76 -13.50 -4.34
C GLY A 16 10.06 -13.35 -5.83
N LEU A 17 9.13 -12.76 -6.59
CA LEU A 17 9.33 -12.53 -8.02
C LEU A 17 10.44 -11.50 -8.29
N THR A 18 10.54 -10.44 -7.47
CA THR A 18 11.66 -9.48 -7.60
C THR A 18 12.99 -10.16 -7.35
N ALA A 19 13.12 -10.96 -6.28
CA ALA A 19 14.35 -11.68 -5.98
C ALA A 19 14.70 -12.69 -7.09
N ALA A 20 13.71 -13.44 -7.59
CA ALA A 20 13.91 -14.38 -8.68
C ALA A 20 14.37 -13.68 -9.96
N TYR A 21 13.75 -12.54 -10.30
CA TYR A 21 14.11 -11.78 -11.50
C TYR A 21 15.53 -11.24 -11.43
N GLU A 22 15.91 -10.62 -10.31
CA GLU A 22 17.28 -10.11 -10.13
C GLU A 22 18.34 -11.21 -10.18
N LEU A 23 18.07 -12.38 -9.57
CA LEU A 23 18.96 -13.53 -9.66
C LEU A 23 19.03 -14.10 -11.08
N SER A 24 17.89 -14.18 -11.78
CA SER A 24 17.86 -14.67 -13.16
C SER A 24 18.62 -13.76 -14.12
N LYS A 25 18.60 -12.43 -13.92
CA LYS A 25 19.43 -11.48 -14.69
C LYS A 25 20.94 -11.76 -14.53
N GLN A 26 21.33 -12.32 -13.40
CA GLN A 26 22.74 -12.74 -13.13
C GLN A 26 23.06 -14.16 -13.63
N GLY A 27 22.13 -14.79 -14.34
CA GLY A 27 22.31 -16.17 -14.83
C GLY A 27 22.23 -17.25 -13.75
N ALA A 28 21.72 -16.93 -12.55
CA ALA A 28 21.60 -17.91 -11.49
C ALA A 28 20.42 -18.87 -11.74
N PRO A 29 20.59 -20.21 -11.62
CA PRO A 29 19.49 -21.15 -11.68
C PRO A 29 18.55 -20.96 -10.47
N VAL A 30 17.33 -20.47 -10.73
CA VAL A 30 16.34 -20.19 -9.68
C VAL A 30 15.02 -20.90 -9.95
N VAL A 31 14.32 -21.24 -8.88
CA VAL A 31 12.95 -21.72 -8.93
C VAL A 31 12.11 -20.98 -7.90
N VAL A 32 10.93 -20.54 -8.32
CA VAL A 32 9.89 -19.97 -7.46
C VAL A 32 8.80 -21.02 -7.29
N LEU A 33 8.37 -21.27 -6.06
CA LEU A 33 7.32 -22.21 -5.69
C LEU A 33 6.13 -21.40 -5.19
N GLU A 34 5.00 -21.43 -5.92
CA GLU A 34 3.79 -20.69 -5.57
C GLU A 34 2.65 -21.66 -5.21
N ALA A 35 2.02 -21.39 -4.07
CA ALA A 35 0.91 -22.24 -3.59
C ALA A 35 -0.37 -22.05 -4.40
N ASP A 36 -0.62 -20.83 -4.88
CA ASP A 36 -1.79 -20.55 -5.73
C ASP A 36 -1.60 -21.22 -7.10
N PRO A 37 -2.59 -22.04 -7.58
CA PRO A 37 -2.46 -22.71 -8.87
C PRO A 37 -2.69 -21.78 -10.07
N GLU A 38 -3.28 -20.60 -9.88
CA GLU A 38 -3.75 -19.72 -10.96
C GLU A 38 -3.03 -18.37 -10.99
N TYR A 39 -2.85 -17.73 -9.82
CA TYR A 39 -2.40 -16.34 -9.76
C TYR A 39 -1.02 -16.17 -9.13
N VAL A 40 -0.19 -15.35 -9.77
CA VAL A 40 1.02 -14.77 -9.17
C VAL A 40 0.74 -13.38 -8.61
N GLY A 41 1.69 -12.80 -7.86
CA GLY A 41 1.60 -11.44 -7.32
C GLY A 41 1.12 -11.39 -5.86
N GLY A 42 0.76 -12.51 -5.24
CA GLY A 42 0.33 -12.58 -3.85
C GLY A 42 -0.82 -11.60 -3.57
N ILE A 43 -0.68 -10.73 -2.57
CA ILE A 43 -1.70 -9.72 -2.25
C ILE A 43 -1.85 -8.63 -3.31
N SER A 44 -0.91 -8.51 -4.25
CA SER A 44 -0.96 -7.55 -5.38
C SER A 44 -1.49 -8.19 -6.66
N ARG A 45 -2.06 -9.38 -6.59
CA ARG A 45 -2.68 -10.01 -7.75
C ARG A 45 -3.93 -9.26 -8.21
N THR A 46 -4.24 -9.39 -9.49
CA THR A 46 -5.50 -8.93 -10.08
C THR A 46 -6.32 -10.16 -10.46
N VAL A 47 -7.49 -10.31 -9.88
CA VAL A 47 -8.39 -11.42 -10.18
C VAL A 47 -9.37 -11.04 -11.29
N GLN A 48 -9.87 -12.02 -12.02
CA GLN A 48 -10.86 -11.82 -13.06
C GLN A 48 -12.19 -12.49 -12.66
N TYR A 49 -13.29 -11.75 -12.86
CA TYR A 49 -14.62 -12.28 -12.64
C TYR A 49 -15.61 -11.70 -13.66
N LYS A 50 -16.28 -12.54 -14.41
CA LYS A 50 -17.26 -12.16 -15.44
C LYS A 50 -16.71 -11.12 -16.44
N GLY A 51 -15.46 -11.23 -16.84
CA GLY A 51 -14.79 -10.30 -17.77
C GLY A 51 -14.26 -9.01 -17.12
N PHE A 52 -14.53 -8.79 -15.85
CA PHE A 52 -13.99 -7.65 -15.10
C PHE A 52 -12.71 -8.03 -14.35
N ARG A 53 -11.85 -7.04 -14.13
CA ARG A 53 -10.59 -7.17 -13.39
C ARG A 53 -10.71 -6.43 -12.07
N PHE A 54 -10.29 -7.10 -10.97
CA PHE A 54 -10.37 -6.55 -9.63
C PHE A 54 -9.05 -6.74 -8.91
N ASP A 55 -8.56 -5.67 -8.31
CA ASP A 55 -7.48 -5.74 -7.34
C ASP A 55 -8.07 -6.18 -5.99
N ILE A 56 -7.44 -7.15 -5.33
CA ILE A 56 -7.90 -7.63 -4.02
C ILE A 56 -7.51 -6.68 -2.86
N GLY A 57 -6.97 -5.51 -3.20
CA GLY A 57 -6.61 -4.44 -2.26
C GLY A 57 -6.34 -3.12 -2.96
N GLY A 58 -6.01 -2.09 -2.20
CA GLY A 58 -5.68 -0.76 -2.72
C GLY A 58 -4.21 -0.66 -3.13
N HIS A 59 -3.84 -1.21 -4.26
CA HIS A 59 -2.46 -1.24 -4.74
C HIS A 59 -2.12 -0.04 -5.61
N ARG A 60 -1.40 0.93 -5.05
CA ARG A 60 -0.88 2.09 -5.77
C ARG A 60 0.63 2.03 -5.82
N PHE A 61 1.20 2.05 -7.02
CA PHE A 61 2.64 2.04 -7.18
C PHE A 61 3.21 3.42 -6.88
N PHE A 62 3.88 3.50 -5.76
CA PHE A 62 4.67 4.65 -5.35
C PHE A 62 5.88 4.17 -4.56
N SER A 63 7.06 4.60 -4.97
CA SER A 63 8.29 4.42 -4.21
C SER A 63 9.04 5.73 -4.08
N LYS A 64 9.80 5.88 -2.98
CA LYS A 64 10.81 6.92 -2.83
C LYS A 64 12.15 6.50 -3.42
N SER A 65 12.37 5.18 -3.58
CA SER A 65 13.55 4.62 -4.21
C SER A 65 13.41 4.68 -5.73
N ARG A 66 14.39 5.30 -6.37
CA ARG A 66 14.50 5.34 -7.82
C ARG A 66 14.73 3.95 -8.41
N GLU A 67 15.55 3.15 -7.75
CA GLU A 67 15.84 1.76 -8.13
C GLU A 67 14.56 0.91 -8.25
N VAL A 68 13.64 1.03 -7.28
CA VAL A 68 12.35 0.34 -7.33
C VAL A 68 11.48 0.84 -8.48
N GLU A 69 11.46 2.14 -8.76
CA GLU A 69 10.70 2.69 -9.87
C GLU A 69 11.27 2.31 -11.23
N ASP A 70 12.60 2.23 -11.34
CA ASP A 70 13.29 1.79 -12.54
C ASP A 70 13.00 0.30 -12.81
N LEU A 71 13.03 -0.54 -11.78
CA LEU A 71 12.64 -1.96 -11.85
C LEU A 71 11.19 -2.13 -12.32
N TRP A 72 10.24 -1.37 -11.76
CA TRP A 72 8.84 -1.44 -12.19
C TRP A 72 8.67 -1.02 -13.66
N THR A 73 9.44 -0.02 -14.09
CA THR A 73 9.46 0.43 -15.49
C THR A 73 10.04 -0.63 -16.39
N GLU A 74 11.13 -1.28 -15.97
CA GLU A 74 11.76 -2.38 -16.69
C GLU A 74 10.80 -3.56 -16.85
N ILE A 75 10.04 -3.92 -15.80
CA ILE A 75 9.12 -5.06 -15.83
C ILE A 75 7.88 -4.76 -16.66
N ALA A 76 7.18 -3.67 -16.38
CA ALA A 76 5.86 -3.37 -16.96
C ALA A 76 5.93 -2.56 -18.26
N GLY A 77 7.07 -1.89 -18.53
CA GLY A 77 7.27 -1.11 -19.76
C GLY A 77 6.19 -0.05 -20.00
N PRO A 78 5.68 0.07 -21.23
CA PRO A 78 4.68 1.08 -21.60
C PRO A 78 3.32 0.88 -20.93
N ASP A 79 3.06 -0.27 -20.36
CA ASP A 79 1.81 -0.57 -19.65
C ASP A 79 1.77 -0.02 -18.21
N LEU A 80 2.86 0.57 -17.72
CA LEU A 80 2.88 1.27 -16.46
C LEU A 80 2.44 2.73 -16.64
N LEU A 81 1.15 2.98 -16.52
CA LEU A 81 0.50 4.24 -16.85
C LEU A 81 0.51 5.22 -15.66
N ASN A 82 0.62 6.52 -15.96
CA ASN A 82 0.33 7.55 -14.97
C ASN A 82 -1.18 7.74 -14.84
N ARG A 83 -1.69 7.66 -13.62
CA ARG A 83 -3.12 7.82 -13.32
C ARG A 83 -3.34 8.90 -12.28
N PRO A 84 -4.31 9.81 -12.48
CA PRO A 84 -4.71 10.76 -11.45
C PRO A 84 -5.37 10.01 -10.29
N ARG A 85 -5.11 10.47 -9.10
CA ARG A 85 -5.73 9.93 -7.89
C ARG A 85 -7.19 10.36 -7.83
N SER A 86 -8.10 9.40 -7.71
CA SER A 86 -9.51 9.65 -7.46
C SER A 86 -9.99 8.88 -6.23
N SER A 87 -9.60 9.38 -5.05
CA SER A 87 -10.05 8.80 -3.77
C SER A 87 -11.18 9.63 -3.20
N ARG A 88 -12.20 8.97 -2.66
CA ARG A 88 -13.38 9.60 -2.06
C ARG A 88 -13.70 8.95 -0.72
N ILE A 89 -14.17 9.74 0.23
CA ILE A 89 -14.78 9.26 1.47
C ILE A 89 -16.29 9.43 1.31
N TYR A 90 -17.06 8.37 1.50
CA TYR A 90 -18.51 8.41 1.52
C TYR A 90 -19.00 8.55 2.96
N TYR A 91 -19.79 9.59 3.23
CA TYR A 91 -20.37 9.83 4.54
C TYR A 91 -21.73 10.53 4.40
N ARG A 92 -22.79 9.98 4.99
CA ARG A 92 -24.16 10.50 5.01
C ARG A 92 -24.67 10.94 3.62
N GLY A 93 -24.56 10.06 2.61
CA GLY A 93 -25.03 10.35 1.26
C GLY A 93 -24.13 11.27 0.43
N GLN A 94 -23.00 11.73 0.97
CA GLN A 94 -22.09 12.68 0.33
C GLN A 94 -20.72 12.06 0.10
N PHE A 95 -20.09 12.41 -1.03
CA PHE A 95 -18.69 12.06 -1.33
C PHE A 95 -17.78 13.23 -1.01
N TYR A 96 -16.75 13.00 -0.19
CA TYR A 96 -15.70 13.94 0.15
C TYR A 96 -14.42 13.57 -0.56
N THR A 97 -13.69 14.56 -1.07
CA THR A 97 -12.37 14.33 -1.68
C THR A 97 -11.37 13.85 -0.63
N TYR A 98 -10.54 12.87 -0.97
CA TYR A 98 -9.42 12.46 -0.12
C TYR A 98 -8.08 12.72 -0.83
N PRO A 99 -7.10 13.39 -0.20
CA PRO A 99 -7.13 13.97 1.15
C PRO A 99 -8.24 15.01 1.34
N LEU A 100 -8.75 15.11 2.56
CA LEU A 100 -9.85 16.03 2.88
C LEU A 100 -9.44 17.47 2.56
N LYS A 101 -10.26 18.13 1.75
CA LYS A 101 -10.15 19.58 1.48
C LYS A 101 -11.02 20.31 2.50
N PRO A 102 -10.46 21.17 3.37
CA PRO A 102 -11.21 21.75 4.50
C PRO A 102 -12.47 22.47 4.10
N PHE A 103 -12.41 23.34 3.09
CA PHE A 103 -13.57 24.09 2.64
C PHE A 103 -14.67 23.21 2.01
N GLU A 104 -14.28 22.21 1.21
CA GLU A 104 -15.21 21.23 0.67
C GLU A 104 -15.88 20.41 1.79
N ALA A 105 -15.09 19.96 2.75
CA ALA A 105 -15.57 19.16 3.87
C ALA A 105 -16.57 19.98 4.71
N LEU A 106 -16.22 21.21 5.08
CA LEU A 106 -17.09 22.06 5.88
C LEU A 106 -18.37 22.45 5.13
N SER A 107 -18.29 22.79 3.84
CA SER A 107 -19.49 23.13 3.06
C SER A 107 -20.48 21.96 2.94
N LYS A 108 -19.96 20.73 2.73
CA LYS A 108 -20.80 19.53 2.62
C LYS A 108 -21.35 19.03 3.96
N LEU A 109 -20.66 19.30 5.07
CA LEU A 109 -21.19 18.99 6.41
C LEU A 109 -22.33 19.91 6.84
N GLY A 110 -22.45 21.07 6.21
CA GLY A 110 -23.41 22.09 6.59
C GLY A 110 -22.99 22.93 7.79
N ILE A 111 -23.64 24.08 8.00
CA ILE A 111 -23.18 25.12 8.94
C ILE A 111 -23.13 24.64 10.39
N PHE A 112 -24.17 23.92 10.85
CA PHE A 112 -24.25 23.41 12.23
C PHE A 112 -23.14 22.40 12.55
N GLU A 113 -22.88 21.46 11.65
CA GLU A 113 -21.86 20.45 11.87
C GLU A 113 -20.45 21.06 11.74
N SER A 114 -20.30 22.00 10.84
CA SER A 114 -19.04 22.74 10.66
C SER A 114 -18.67 23.57 11.88
N THR A 115 -19.62 24.29 12.48
CA THR A 115 -19.38 25.04 13.73
C THR A 115 -19.01 24.11 14.87
N ARG A 116 -19.66 22.94 15.00
CA ARG A 116 -19.28 21.91 15.97
C ARG A 116 -17.88 21.37 15.76
N CYS A 117 -17.49 21.14 14.50
CA CYS A 117 -16.12 20.71 14.16
C CYS A 117 -15.08 21.77 14.53
N MET A 118 -15.35 23.04 14.23
CA MET A 118 -14.44 24.14 14.55
C MET A 118 -14.33 24.37 16.07
N ALA A 119 -15.43 24.34 16.80
CA ALA A 119 -15.43 24.43 18.27
C ALA A 119 -14.67 23.28 18.92
N SER A 120 -14.88 22.05 18.42
CA SER A 120 -14.16 20.87 18.86
C SER A 120 -12.66 20.94 18.58
N PHE A 121 -12.27 21.46 17.42
CA PHE A 121 -10.86 21.69 17.06
C PHE A 121 -10.22 22.76 17.97
N ALA A 122 -10.89 23.89 18.17
CA ALA A 122 -10.41 24.95 19.06
C ALA A 122 -10.20 24.42 20.48
N ARG A 123 -11.17 23.65 21.03
CA ARG A 123 -11.05 23.00 22.34
C ARG A 123 -9.84 22.07 22.42
N ALA A 124 -9.64 21.21 21.41
CA ALA A 124 -8.49 20.31 21.37
C ALA A 124 -7.14 21.04 21.28
N ARG A 125 -7.12 22.24 20.66
CA ARG A 125 -5.91 23.09 20.59
C ARG A 125 -5.62 23.82 21.89
N LEU A 126 -6.64 24.20 22.62
CA LEU A 126 -6.50 24.87 23.93
C LEU A 126 -6.14 23.87 25.04
N ASN A 127 -6.70 22.66 24.97
CA ASN A 127 -6.46 21.60 25.96
C ASN A 127 -6.05 20.29 25.25
N PRO A 128 -4.84 20.23 24.69
CA PRO A 128 -4.37 19.02 24.01
C PRO A 128 -4.07 17.92 25.04
N THR A 129 -4.34 16.66 24.68
CA THR A 129 -3.88 15.50 25.47
C THR A 129 -2.35 15.49 25.46
N PRO A 130 -1.69 15.64 26.63
CA PRO A 130 -0.24 15.60 26.71
C PRO A 130 0.25 14.18 26.44
N ASN A 131 1.38 14.06 25.70
CA ASN A 131 1.99 12.77 25.36
C ASN A 131 0.98 11.74 24.81
N PRO A 132 0.34 12.00 23.65
CA PRO A 132 -0.69 11.12 23.12
C PRO A 132 -0.14 9.71 22.91
N LYS A 133 -0.80 8.70 23.50
CA LYS A 133 -0.38 7.29 23.42
C LYS A 133 -1.17 6.52 22.37
N THR A 134 -2.40 6.96 22.10
CA THR A 134 -3.30 6.26 21.19
C THR A 134 -3.51 7.03 19.89
N PHE A 135 -3.93 6.30 18.83
CA PHE A 135 -4.36 6.90 17.58
C PHE A 135 -5.44 7.97 17.81
N GLN A 136 -6.41 7.68 18.69
CA GLN A 136 -7.48 8.62 19.01
C GLN A 136 -6.90 9.92 19.59
N ASP A 137 -6.06 9.85 20.62
CA ASP A 137 -5.46 11.03 21.26
C ASP A 137 -4.73 11.89 20.24
N TRP A 138 -3.90 11.23 19.41
CA TRP A 138 -3.11 11.93 18.41
C TRP A 138 -3.98 12.64 17.38
N VAL A 139 -5.00 11.94 16.81
CA VAL A 139 -5.88 12.52 15.78
C VAL A 139 -6.77 13.61 16.37
N VAL A 140 -7.27 13.43 17.57
CA VAL A 140 -8.07 14.45 18.28
C VAL A 140 -7.26 15.73 18.49
N ASN A 141 -6.01 15.64 18.89
CA ASN A 141 -5.12 16.80 19.04
C ASN A 141 -4.91 17.56 17.72
N GLN A 142 -4.92 16.84 16.56
CA GLN A 142 -4.67 17.45 15.25
C GLN A 142 -5.94 17.99 14.56
N PHE A 143 -7.09 17.36 14.80
CA PHE A 143 -8.32 17.62 14.03
C PHE A 143 -9.54 17.95 14.89
N GLY A 144 -9.47 17.72 16.20
CA GLY A 144 -10.59 17.82 17.13
C GLY A 144 -11.44 16.54 17.15
N GLU A 145 -12.11 16.30 18.27
CA GLU A 145 -12.93 15.10 18.52
C GLU A 145 -14.01 14.92 17.46
N ARG A 146 -14.66 16.02 17.00
CA ARG A 146 -15.78 15.88 16.07
C ARG A 146 -15.37 15.38 14.70
N LEU A 147 -14.28 15.90 14.13
CA LEU A 147 -13.73 15.41 12.85
C LEU A 147 -13.17 14.00 12.98
N PHE A 148 -12.58 13.67 14.14
CA PHE A 148 -12.15 12.31 14.43
C PHE A 148 -13.31 11.33 14.33
N GLN A 149 -14.44 11.60 14.99
CA GLN A 149 -15.62 10.75 14.97
C GLN A 149 -16.21 10.57 13.54
N ILE A 150 -16.21 11.63 12.75
CA ILE A 150 -16.81 11.62 11.40
C ILE A 150 -15.93 10.87 10.39
N PHE A 151 -14.63 11.17 10.33
CA PHE A 151 -13.79 10.75 9.21
C PHE A 151 -12.73 9.71 9.55
N PHE A 152 -12.39 9.53 10.82
CA PHE A 152 -11.29 8.66 11.21
C PHE A 152 -11.74 7.41 11.96
N LYS A 153 -12.58 7.55 12.99
CA LYS A 153 -12.91 6.47 13.91
C LYS A 153 -13.47 5.25 13.19
N THR A 154 -14.65 5.38 12.59
CA THR A 154 -15.36 4.26 11.97
C THR A 154 -14.54 3.57 10.88
N TYR A 155 -13.85 4.36 10.06
CA TYR A 155 -12.99 3.83 9.00
C TYR A 155 -11.81 3.05 9.58
N THR A 156 -11.11 3.64 10.55
CA THR A 156 -9.92 3.03 11.15
C THR A 156 -10.27 1.74 11.89
N GLU A 157 -11.29 1.78 12.72
CA GLU A 157 -11.76 0.61 13.49
C GLU A 157 -12.24 -0.52 12.57
N LYS A 158 -12.92 -0.18 11.47
CA LYS A 158 -13.36 -1.17 10.48
C LYS A 158 -12.19 -1.82 9.75
N VAL A 159 -11.18 -1.05 9.36
CA VAL A 159 -10.02 -1.55 8.59
C VAL A 159 -9.10 -2.39 9.46
N TRP A 160 -8.89 -1.99 10.72
CA TRP A 160 -7.95 -2.65 11.63
C TRP A 160 -8.59 -3.71 12.52
N GLY A 161 -9.92 -3.76 12.61
CA GLY A 161 -10.64 -4.69 13.47
C GLY A 161 -10.39 -4.45 14.97
N MET A 162 -9.92 -3.25 15.35
CA MET A 162 -9.61 -2.88 16.73
C MET A 162 -9.96 -1.42 16.99
N LYS A 163 -10.13 -1.06 18.27
CA LYS A 163 -10.53 0.29 18.68
C LYS A 163 -9.38 1.29 18.46
N CYS A 164 -9.72 2.53 18.12
CA CYS A 164 -8.74 3.60 17.96
C CYS A 164 -7.95 3.91 19.24
N THR A 165 -8.46 3.52 20.41
CA THR A 165 -7.79 3.59 21.72
C THR A 165 -6.74 2.50 21.93
N GLU A 166 -6.71 1.47 21.10
CA GLU A 166 -5.76 0.35 21.17
C GLU A 166 -4.63 0.50 20.14
N ILE A 167 -4.81 1.36 19.13
CA ILE A 167 -3.82 1.64 18.10
C ILE A 167 -2.83 2.70 18.60
N SER A 168 -1.52 2.48 18.41
CA SER A 168 -0.47 3.41 18.85
C SER A 168 -0.55 4.78 18.15
N ALA A 169 -0.27 5.85 18.89
CA ALA A 169 -0.11 7.20 18.35
C ALA A 169 1.03 7.31 17.32
N ASP A 170 2.11 6.55 17.47
CA ASP A 170 3.24 6.54 16.54
C ASP A 170 2.82 6.08 15.16
N TRP A 171 1.92 5.11 15.10
CA TRP A 171 1.34 4.66 13.83
C TRP A 171 0.57 5.79 13.13
N ALA A 172 -0.23 6.55 13.89
CA ALA A 172 -0.95 7.73 13.36
C ALA A 172 0.03 8.79 12.86
N ALA A 173 1.05 9.12 13.67
CA ALA A 173 2.06 10.12 13.34
C ALA A 173 2.83 9.77 12.07
N GLN A 174 3.16 8.51 11.83
CA GLN A 174 3.84 8.05 10.62
C GLN A 174 2.97 8.14 9.37
N ARG A 175 1.68 7.84 9.48
CA ARG A 175 0.73 7.76 8.36
C ARG A 175 0.10 9.10 8.00
N ILE A 176 -0.12 9.95 9.00
CA ILE A 176 -0.81 11.25 8.88
C ILE A 176 0.19 12.41 9.08
N LYS A 177 1.49 12.13 9.02
CA LYS A 177 2.57 13.11 9.24
C LYS A 177 2.39 14.34 8.37
N GLY A 178 2.47 15.53 9.00
CA GLY A 178 2.33 16.81 8.31
C GLY A 178 0.89 17.23 7.99
N LEU A 179 -0.11 16.45 8.40
CA LEU A 179 -1.52 16.81 8.26
C LEU A 179 -2.11 17.19 9.63
N SER A 180 -2.63 18.42 9.71
CA SER A 180 -3.50 18.87 10.77
C SER A 180 -4.57 19.77 10.16
N LEU A 181 -5.68 20.01 10.83
CA LEU A 181 -6.68 20.95 10.31
C LEU A 181 -6.05 22.34 10.10
N GLY A 182 -5.20 22.80 11.01
CA GLY A 182 -4.48 24.06 10.88
C GLY A 182 -3.54 24.10 9.66
N SER A 183 -2.75 23.05 9.44
CA SER A 183 -1.89 22.97 8.25
C SER A 183 -2.71 22.87 6.97
N ALA A 184 -3.82 22.12 6.97
CA ALA A 184 -4.70 22.00 5.82
C ALA A 184 -5.38 23.34 5.45
N ILE A 185 -5.81 24.13 6.44
CA ILE A 185 -6.34 25.49 6.22
C ILE A 185 -5.23 26.40 5.67
N LYS A 186 -4.04 26.38 6.28
CA LYS A 186 -2.89 27.18 5.82
C LYS A 186 -2.53 26.84 4.36
N HIS A 187 -2.47 25.56 4.01
CA HIS A 187 -2.19 25.11 2.64
C HIS A 187 -3.30 25.45 1.64
N ALA A 188 -4.55 25.54 2.07
CA ALA A 188 -5.65 25.96 1.22
C ALA A 188 -5.67 27.47 0.93
N LEU A 189 -5.07 28.29 1.83
CA LEU A 189 -5.02 29.73 1.70
C LEU A 189 -3.72 30.25 1.04
N LEU A 190 -2.66 29.46 1.03
CA LEU A 190 -1.34 29.85 0.51
C LEU A 190 -0.97 29.03 -0.73
N PRO A 191 -0.36 29.65 -1.78
CA PRO A 191 0.13 28.93 -2.95
C PRO A 191 1.19 27.90 -2.54
N GLN A 192 1.00 26.64 -2.99
CA GLN A 192 1.93 25.56 -2.67
C GLN A 192 3.12 25.53 -3.63
N ARG A 193 4.33 25.57 -3.10
CA ARG A 193 5.53 25.17 -3.84
C ARG A 193 5.59 23.65 -3.89
N LYS A 194 5.68 23.05 -5.08
CA LYS A 194 5.90 21.60 -5.23
C LYS A 194 7.25 21.26 -4.58
N PRO A 195 7.31 20.20 -3.75
CA PRO A 195 8.58 19.76 -3.17
C PRO A 195 9.54 19.36 -4.30
N LYS A 196 10.77 19.87 -4.25
CA LYS A 196 11.83 19.54 -5.22
C LYS A 196 12.41 18.14 -5.00
N ASP A 197 12.26 17.58 -3.81
CA ASP A 197 12.83 16.29 -3.41
C ASP A 197 11.71 15.26 -3.15
N ARG A 198 11.83 14.06 -3.74
CA ARG A 198 10.91 12.93 -3.57
C ARG A 198 10.87 12.39 -2.14
N THR A 199 11.96 12.52 -1.39
CA THR A 199 12.03 12.08 0.02
C THR A 199 11.09 12.86 0.92
N GLN A 200 10.74 14.10 0.54
CA GLN A 200 9.85 15.00 1.28
C GLN A 200 8.36 14.83 0.91
N VAL A 201 8.05 13.98 -0.08
CA VAL A 201 6.67 13.78 -0.51
C VAL A 201 5.88 13.01 0.55
N VAL A 202 4.81 13.61 1.03
CA VAL A 202 3.86 12.96 1.93
C VAL A 202 2.97 12.03 1.10
N LYS A 203 3.07 10.72 1.32
CA LYS A 203 2.35 9.70 0.53
C LYS A 203 0.83 9.94 0.41
N THR A 204 0.23 10.55 1.42
CA THR A 204 -1.21 10.86 1.43
C THR A 204 -1.60 12.04 0.54
N LEU A 205 -0.64 12.87 0.11
CA LEU A 205 -0.85 14.06 -0.73
C LEU A 205 -0.49 13.85 -2.20
N ILE A 206 -0.18 12.61 -2.61
CA ILE A 206 0.16 12.31 -4.01
C ILE A 206 -1.10 12.41 -4.88
N ASP A 207 -1.04 13.26 -5.90
CA ASP A 207 -2.14 13.50 -6.84
C ASP A 207 -2.14 12.53 -8.02
N THR A 208 -0.98 11.94 -8.34
CA THR A 208 -0.83 10.96 -9.43
C THR A 208 0.01 9.79 -8.94
N PHE A 209 -0.28 8.61 -9.45
CA PHE A 209 0.50 7.41 -9.20
C PHE A 209 0.62 6.58 -10.47
N ARG A 210 1.62 5.71 -10.50
CA ARG A 210 1.79 4.77 -11.60
C ARG A 210 0.91 3.54 -11.35
N TYR A 211 0.32 3.02 -12.43
CA TYR A 211 -0.58 1.89 -12.32
C TYR A 211 -0.55 1.04 -13.60
N PRO A 212 -0.34 -0.28 -13.51
CA PRO A 212 -0.35 -1.15 -14.68
C PRO A 212 -1.73 -1.15 -15.34
N ARG A 213 -1.76 -1.16 -16.67
CA ARG A 213 -2.98 -1.01 -17.48
C ARG A 213 -4.11 -1.95 -17.08
N LEU A 214 -3.79 -3.20 -16.78
CA LEU A 214 -4.75 -4.26 -16.45
C LEU A 214 -4.75 -4.64 -14.97
N GLY A 215 -4.21 -3.79 -14.11
CA GLY A 215 -4.07 -4.03 -12.68
C GLY A 215 -2.65 -4.47 -12.28
N PRO A 216 -2.33 -4.45 -10.97
CA PRO A 216 -0.99 -4.78 -10.46
C PRO A 216 -0.57 -6.23 -10.76
N GLY A 217 -1.51 -7.17 -10.85
CA GLY A 217 -1.23 -8.56 -11.23
C GLY A 217 -0.51 -8.67 -12.57
N MET A 218 -0.90 -7.87 -13.56
CA MET A 218 -0.25 -7.82 -14.88
C MET A 218 1.27 -7.61 -14.79
N MET A 219 1.73 -6.77 -13.86
CA MET A 219 3.17 -6.55 -13.68
C MET A 219 3.87 -7.80 -13.19
N TRP A 220 3.25 -8.54 -12.28
CA TRP A 220 3.83 -9.78 -11.74
C TRP A 220 3.76 -10.95 -12.73
N GLU A 221 2.72 -10.99 -13.55
CA GLU A 221 2.65 -11.89 -14.71
C GLU A 221 3.79 -11.61 -15.69
N ALA A 222 4.01 -10.33 -16.04
CA ALA A 222 5.12 -9.92 -16.90
C ALA A 222 6.50 -10.24 -16.28
N CYS A 223 6.64 -10.07 -14.96
CA CYS A 223 7.85 -10.45 -14.23
C CYS A 223 8.11 -11.96 -14.34
N THR A 224 7.07 -12.76 -14.15
CA THR A 224 7.14 -14.23 -14.29
C THR A 224 7.62 -14.65 -15.68
N GLU A 225 7.07 -14.04 -16.73
CA GLU A 225 7.51 -14.34 -18.10
C GLU A 225 8.97 -13.93 -18.34
N LYS A 226 9.43 -12.82 -17.78
CA LYS A 226 10.83 -12.41 -17.88
C LYS A 226 11.76 -13.38 -17.15
N ILE A 227 11.39 -13.87 -15.96
CA ILE A 227 12.11 -14.90 -15.22
C ILE A 227 12.26 -16.17 -16.08
N ARG A 228 11.16 -16.64 -16.67
CA ARG A 228 11.14 -17.82 -17.55
C ARG A 228 12.04 -17.65 -18.77
N LYS A 229 12.00 -16.50 -19.42
CA LYS A 229 12.87 -16.17 -20.58
C LYS A 229 14.36 -16.17 -20.23
N LEU A 230 14.70 -15.88 -18.98
CA LEU A 230 16.07 -15.91 -18.45
C LEU A 230 16.49 -17.30 -17.92
N GLY A 231 15.65 -18.33 -18.09
CA GLY A 231 15.92 -19.69 -17.68
C GLY A 231 15.53 -20.04 -16.24
N GLY A 232 14.92 -19.09 -15.50
CA GLY A 232 14.33 -19.36 -14.21
C GLY A 232 12.99 -20.13 -14.32
N GLN A 233 12.58 -20.77 -13.25
CA GLN A 233 11.34 -21.52 -13.18
C GLN A 233 10.35 -20.87 -12.20
N VAL A 234 9.07 -20.85 -12.55
CA VAL A 234 7.98 -20.47 -11.65
C VAL A 234 6.95 -21.60 -11.71
N LEU A 235 6.84 -22.36 -10.63
CA LEU A 235 6.00 -23.53 -10.48
C LEU A 235 4.79 -23.16 -9.62
N MET A 236 3.62 -23.17 -10.26
CA MET A 236 2.33 -22.88 -9.63
C MET A 236 1.76 -24.15 -8.96
N GLY A 237 0.86 -23.96 -7.99
CA GLY A 237 0.23 -25.07 -7.25
C GLY A 237 1.24 -25.87 -6.38
N ARG A 238 2.33 -25.24 -5.95
CA ARG A 238 3.41 -25.86 -5.18
C ARG A 238 3.51 -25.23 -3.79
N THR A 239 2.81 -25.80 -2.84
CA THR A 239 2.87 -25.34 -1.44
C THR A 239 4.12 -25.88 -0.75
N VAL A 240 4.99 -24.98 -0.28
CA VAL A 240 6.13 -25.35 0.55
C VAL A 240 5.64 -25.84 1.91
N THR A 241 5.99 -27.07 2.27
CA THR A 241 5.56 -27.70 3.54
C THR A 241 6.71 -27.93 4.51
N GLY A 242 7.95 -27.85 4.04
CA GLY A 242 9.11 -28.02 4.89
C GLY A 242 10.40 -27.52 4.24
N CYS A 243 11.35 -27.19 5.11
CA CYS A 243 12.69 -26.79 4.70
C CYS A 243 13.68 -27.32 5.75
N ARG A 244 14.68 -28.07 5.32
CA ARG A 244 15.74 -28.58 6.21
C ARG A 244 17.11 -28.49 5.55
N PHE A 245 18.13 -28.25 6.33
CA PHE A 245 19.50 -28.30 5.85
C PHE A 245 20.02 -29.75 5.92
N ASP A 246 20.59 -30.21 4.82
CA ASP A 246 21.28 -31.50 4.72
C ASP A 246 22.78 -31.26 4.74
N SER A 247 23.42 -31.54 5.88
CA SER A 247 24.85 -31.32 6.07
C SER A 247 25.75 -32.22 5.20
N ALA A 248 25.26 -33.43 4.87
CA ALA A 248 25.97 -34.35 4.00
C ALA A 248 26.09 -33.86 2.56
N ARG A 249 25.03 -33.13 2.10
CA ARG A 249 24.96 -32.56 0.75
C ARG A 249 25.32 -31.09 0.71
N ASN A 250 25.54 -30.48 1.88
CA ASN A 250 25.73 -29.03 2.04
C ASN A 250 24.66 -28.20 1.29
N ALA A 251 23.40 -28.60 1.44
CA ALA A 251 22.29 -28.05 0.67
C ALA A 251 20.99 -28.00 1.48
N TRP A 252 20.14 -27.01 1.16
CA TRP A 252 18.78 -26.98 1.67
C TRP A 252 17.87 -27.90 0.87
N ILE A 253 17.11 -28.72 1.57
CA ILE A 253 16.06 -29.57 0.99
C ILE A 253 14.72 -28.91 1.29
N VAL A 254 14.00 -28.54 0.23
CA VAL A 254 12.66 -27.97 0.30
C VAL A 254 11.64 -29.02 -0.11
N THR A 255 10.68 -29.26 0.75
CA THR A 255 9.58 -30.20 0.52
C THR A 255 8.34 -29.43 0.09
N THR A 256 7.65 -29.91 -0.94
CA THR A 256 6.42 -29.32 -1.44
C THR A 256 5.28 -30.33 -1.46
N ARG A 257 4.06 -29.81 -1.45
CA ARG A 257 2.82 -30.54 -1.72
C ARG A 257 2.13 -29.87 -2.89
N ASP A 258 1.57 -30.66 -3.80
CA ASP A 258 0.71 -30.18 -4.87
C ASP A 258 -0.59 -29.62 -4.30
N ALA A 259 -1.12 -28.56 -4.91
CA ALA A 259 -2.37 -27.92 -4.52
C ALA A 259 -3.58 -28.79 -4.89
#